data_ca1b3775ec165d434c87537b210b7051
#
_entry.id   ca1b3775ec165d434c87537b210b7051
#
_cell.length_a   1.000
_cell.length_b   1.000
_cell.length_c   1.000
_cell.angle_alpha   90.00
_cell.angle_beta   90.00
_cell.angle_gamma   90.00
#
_symmetry.space_group_name_H-M   'P 1'
#
loop_
_entity.id
_entity.type
_entity.pdbx_description
1 polymer ?
#
loop_
_entity_poly.entity_id
_entity_poly.type
_entity_poly.pdbx_seq_one_letter_code
_entity_poly.pdbx_strand_id
1 'polypeptide(L)'
;KILFLTQEIEPYVCETPLSSISRSLIPAVQESGREVRTFTPKWGQINERRNQLHEVIRLSGMNLIIDDTDHQLIIKVASINAARIQVYFIDNADFMKNRLMLADDKGKLYKDNVERVMFFARGSLETVKKLRWVPEIVHCQGIMSSLAPYLLKLAYYDEPSFRESKIIFTPSTDIQESPLPKNFDGILSFREANRNALSTLGSLTNLEDLNRIGMFM
;
A
#
# COMPACT_ATOMS: atom_id res chain seq x y z
N LYS A 1 1.86 17.01 8.31
CA LYS A 1 2.41 16.04 7.34
C LYS A 1 1.41 14.91 7.12
N ILE A 2 1.07 14.63 5.86
CA ILE A 2 0.07 13.62 5.52
C ILE A 2 0.69 12.61 4.55
N LEU A 3 0.64 11.33 4.94
CA LEU A 3 1.05 10.21 4.12
C LEU A 3 -0.19 9.61 3.43
N PHE A 4 -0.17 9.52 2.11
CA PHE A 4 -1.15 8.76 1.36
C PHE A 4 -0.56 7.43 0.91
N LEU A 5 -1.22 6.33 1.27
CA LEU A 5 -0.98 5.00 0.75
C LEU A 5 -2.16 4.66 -0.15
N THR A 6 -2.03 4.90 -1.45
CA THR A 6 -3.14 4.72 -2.38
C THR A 6 -2.90 3.57 -3.35
N GLN A 7 -3.93 2.77 -3.55
CA GLN A 7 -3.91 1.70 -4.54
C GLN A 7 -3.76 2.23 -5.98
N GLU A 8 -4.36 3.37 -6.25
CA GLU A 8 -4.52 3.94 -7.59
C GLU A 8 -4.38 5.45 -7.57
N ILE A 9 -3.69 5.99 -8.56
CA ILE A 9 -3.59 7.43 -8.75
C ILE A 9 -3.39 7.76 -10.23
N GLU A 10 -4.23 8.64 -10.77
CA GLU A 10 -3.98 9.23 -12.07
C GLU A 10 -2.78 10.21 -12.04
N PRO A 11 -2.00 10.30 -13.11
CA PRO A 11 -2.21 9.73 -14.46
C PRO A 11 -1.56 8.36 -14.68
N TYR A 12 -1.11 7.67 -13.62
CA TYR A 12 -0.34 6.43 -13.75
C TYR A 12 -1.20 5.21 -14.05
N VAL A 13 -2.48 5.24 -13.66
CA VAL A 13 -3.48 4.21 -13.96
C VAL A 13 -4.67 4.84 -14.70
N CYS A 14 -5.53 3.99 -15.29
CA CYS A 14 -6.77 4.45 -15.90
C CYS A 14 -7.71 5.05 -14.86
N GLU A 15 -8.64 5.87 -15.33
CA GLU A 15 -9.67 6.47 -14.48
C GLU A 15 -10.55 5.41 -13.82
N THR A 16 -10.61 5.46 -12.51
CA THR A 16 -11.51 4.69 -11.65
C THR A 16 -12.05 5.64 -10.58
N PRO A 17 -13.12 5.30 -9.85
CA PRO A 17 -13.58 6.13 -8.73
C PRO A 17 -12.48 6.44 -7.72
N LEU A 18 -11.65 5.45 -7.37
CA LEU A 18 -10.57 5.64 -6.40
C LEU A 18 -9.42 6.47 -6.95
N SER A 19 -9.01 6.26 -8.21
CA SER A 19 -7.93 7.03 -8.84
C SER A 19 -8.33 8.50 -9.02
N SER A 20 -9.60 8.78 -9.32
CA SER A 20 -10.14 10.14 -9.44
C SER A 20 -10.20 10.85 -8.09
N ILE A 21 -10.59 10.12 -7.01
CA ILE A 21 -10.52 10.66 -5.64
C ILE A 21 -9.07 11.00 -5.29
N SER A 22 -8.14 10.10 -5.53
CA SER A 22 -6.71 10.32 -5.24
C SER A 22 -6.15 11.51 -6.02
N ARG A 23 -6.53 11.63 -7.31
CA ARG A 23 -6.12 12.75 -8.17
C ARG A 23 -6.61 14.10 -7.66
N SER A 24 -7.79 14.17 -7.08
CA SER A 24 -8.40 15.41 -6.61
C SER A 24 -8.00 15.73 -5.17
N LEU A 25 -8.07 14.76 -4.28
CA LEU A 25 -7.85 14.95 -2.84
C LEU A 25 -6.40 15.29 -2.50
N ILE A 26 -5.44 14.56 -3.07
CA ILE A 26 -4.03 14.71 -2.72
C ILE A 26 -3.50 16.10 -3.05
N PRO A 27 -3.74 16.66 -4.27
CA PRO A 27 -3.38 18.04 -4.58
C PRO A 27 -4.09 19.06 -3.68
N ALA A 28 -5.39 18.91 -3.44
CA ALA A 28 -6.15 19.83 -2.60
C ALA A 28 -5.61 19.91 -1.17
N VAL A 29 -5.19 18.76 -0.61
CA VAL A 29 -4.54 18.72 0.71
C VAL A 29 -3.20 19.43 0.68
N GLN A 30 -2.39 19.25 -0.36
CA GLN A 30 -1.11 19.95 -0.49
C GLN A 30 -1.30 21.47 -0.68
N GLU A 31 -2.26 21.88 -1.50
CA GLU A 31 -2.61 23.29 -1.71
C GLU A 31 -3.12 23.97 -0.44
N SER A 32 -3.70 23.21 0.49
CA SER A 32 -4.07 23.71 1.83
C SER A 32 -2.86 23.98 2.75
N GLY A 33 -1.63 23.86 2.24
CA GLY A 33 -0.39 24.13 2.97
C GLY A 33 0.14 22.92 3.75
N ARG A 34 -0.34 21.70 3.48
CA ARG A 34 0.15 20.48 4.12
C ARG A 34 1.28 19.86 3.30
N GLU A 35 2.31 19.37 3.99
CA GLU A 35 3.35 18.55 3.36
C GLU A 35 2.77 17.14 3.11
N VAL A 36 2.80 16.69 1.86
CA VAL A 36 2.21 15.43 1.43
C VAL A 36 3.28 14.51 0.85
N ARG A 37 3.20 13.22 1.16
CA ARG A 37 3.89 12.15 0.45
C ARG A 37 2.90 11.07 0.04
N THR A 38 3.05 10.58 -1.17
CA THR A 38 2.13 9.60 -1.77
C THR A 38 2.89 8.35 -2.17
N PHE A 39 2.36 7.20 -1.78
CA PHE A 39 2.88 5.89 -2.15
C PHE A 39 1.82 5.10 -2.91
N THR A 40 2.23 4.38 -3.94
CA THR A 40 1.36 3.51 -4.74
C THR A 40 2.12 2.27 -5.19
N PRO A 41 1.46 1.13 -5.45
CA PRO A 41 2.15 0.00 -6.07
C PRO A 41 2.60 0.34 -7.49
N LYS A 42 3.74 -0.17 -7.91
CA LYS A 42 4.22 -0.06 -9.29
C LYS A 42 3.55 -1.13 -10.16
N TRP A 43 2.32 -0.90 -10.55
CA TRP A 43 1.59 -1.81 -11.42
C TRP A 43 2.31 -2.06 -12.73
N GLY A 44 2.25 -3.29 -13.27
CA GLY A 44 2.93 -3.68 -14.49
C GLY A 44 2.52 -2.87 -15.73
N GLN A 45 1.31 -2.30 -15.72
CA GLN A 45 0.81 -1.41 -16.78
C GLN A 45 1.44 -0.01 -16.77
N ILE A 46 2.10 0.39 -15.69
CA ILE A 46 2.72 1.71 -15.58
C ILE A 46 3.98 1.73 -16.43
N ASN A 47 3.96 2.51 -17.49
CA ASN A 47 5.11 2.70 -18.38
C ASN A 47 6.13 3.62 -17.72
N GLU A 48 7.26 3.07 -17.30
CA GLU A 48 8.31 3.80 -16.57
C GLU A 48 8.92 4.93 -17.37
N ARG A 49 9.19 4.67 -18.65
CA ARG A 49 9.83 5.68 -19.53
C ARG A 49 8.89 6.84 -19.81
N ARG A 50 7.62 6.56 -20.13
CA ARG A 50 6.62 7.60 -20.40
C ARG A 50 6.36 8.46 -19.16
N ASN A 51 6.32 7.87 -17.99
CA ASN A 51 6.04 8.54 -16.73
C ASN A 51 7.31 8.99 -15.99
N GLN A 52 8.48 8.84 -16.61
CA GLN A 52 9.77 9.27 -16.04
C GLN A 52 10.04 8.73 -14.63
N LEU A 53 9.72 7.44 -14.41
CA LEU A 53 10.03 6.80 -13.15
C LEU A 53 11.55 6.58 -13.02
N HIS A 54 12.10 6.98 -11.89
CA HIS A 54 13.50 6.79 -11.54
C HIS A 54 13.63 5.97 -10.27
N GLU A 55 14.51 4.98 -10.27
CA GLU A 55 14.82 4.23 -9.05
C GLU A 55 15.57 5.09 -8.04
N VAL A 56 15.17 5.02 -6.79
CA VAL A 56 15.86 5.67 -5.68
C VAL A 56 16.72 4.63 -4.97
N ILE A 57 17.95 4.46 -5.43
CA ILE A 57 18.88 3.42 -4.99
C ILE A 57 19.06 3.41 -3.46
N ARG A 58 19.17 4.57 -2.83
CA ARG A 58 19.33 4.68 -1.37
C ARG A 58 18.12 4.16 -0.57
N LEU A 59 16.95 4.07 -1.17
CA LEU A 59 15.73 3.54 -0.56
C LEU A 59 15.47 2.08 -0.94
N SER A 60 15.98 1.66 -2.09
CA SER A 60 15.86 0.30 -2.62
C SER A 60 16.79 -0.71 -1.92
N GLY A 61 16.61 -1.99 -2.24
CA GLY A 61 17.50 -3.08 -1.85
C GLY A 61 17.21 -3.70 -0.47
N MET A 62 16.19 -3.25 0.24
CA MET A 62 15.74 -3.90 1.47
C MET A 62 14.97 -5.18 1.14
N ASN A 63 15.27 -6.29 1.82
CA ASN A 63 14.47 -7.50 1.73
C ASN A 63 13.34 -7.45 2.76
N LEU A 64 12.12 -7.73 2.30
CA LEU A 64 10.94 -7.91 3.14
C LEU A 64 10.57 -9.39 3.15
N ILE A 65 10.59 -10.00 4.31
CA ILE A 65 10.13 -11.39 4.50
C ILE A 65 8.60 -11.34 4.62
N ILE A 66 7.91 -11.98 3.69
CA ILE A 66 6.45 -12.17 3.74
C ILE A 66 6.22 -13.68 3.90
N ASP A 67 5.56 -14.06 5.00
CA ASP A 67 5.49 -15.45 5.43
C ASP A 67 6.91 -16.03 5.60
N ASP A 68 7.35 -16.92 4.72
CA ASP A 68 8.67 -17.58 4.73
C ASP A 68 9.57 -17.20 3.53
N THR A 69 9.16 -16.21 2.73
CA THR A 69 9.89 -15.84 1.50
C THR A 69 10.40 -14.40 1.53
N ASP A 70 11.59 -14.21 0.97
CA ASP A 70 12.27 -12.92 0.83
C ASP A 70 11.86 -12.21 -0.47
N HIS A 71 11.49 -10.96 -0.35
CA HIS A 71 11.11 -10.11 -1.48
C HIS A 71 11.88 -8.79 -1.45
N GLN A 72 12.67 -8.54 -2.49
CA GLN A 72 13.44 -7.31 -2.59
C GLN A 72 12.54 -6.10 -2.84
N LEU A 73 12.64 -5.10 -1.98
CA LEU A 73 11.93 -3.83 -2.13
C LEU A 73 12.70 -2.90 -3.07
N ILE A 74 12.05 -2.47 -4.12
CA ILE A 74 12.55 -1.47 -5.07
C ILE A 74 11.65 -0.24 -4.97
N ILE A 75 12.25 0.94 -4.85
CA ILE A 75 11.53 2.20 -4.76
C ILE A 75 11.83 3.03 -6.00
N LYS A 76 10.78 3.37 -6.72
CA LYS A 76 10.85 4.32 -7.83
C LYS A 76 10.08 5.59 -7.49
N VAL A 77 10.42 6.69 -8.13
CA VAL A 77 9.72 7.96 -7.95
C VAL A 77 9.41 8.60 -9.29
N ALA A 78 8.31 9.32 -9.34
CA ALA A 78 7.96 10.24 -10.39
C ALA A 78 7.18 11.43 -9.80
N SER A 79 7.01 12.49 -10.59
CA SER A 79 6.30 13.68 -10.17
C SER A 79 5.05 13.92 -11.01
N ILE A 80 3.96 14.29 -10.36
CA ILE A 80 2.80 14.88 -11.01
C ILE A 80 3.06 16.38 -11.09
N ASN A 81 3.67 16.82 -12.19
CA ASN A 81 4.20 18.18 -12.31
C ASN A 81 3.15 19.28 -12.10
N ALA A 82 1.94 19.09 -12.62
CA ALA A 82 0.84 20.05 -12.48
C ALA A 82 0.48 20.33 -11.01
N ALA A 83 0.58 19.31 -10.16
CA ALA A 83 0.26 19.40 -8.74
C ALA A 83 1.51 19.49 -7.84
N ARG A 84 2.71 19.42 -8.39
CA ARG A 84 4.01 19.37 -7.66
C ARG A 84 4.05 18.25 -6.61
N ILE A 85 3.40 17.12 -6.89
CA ILE A 85 3.36 15.97 -5.99
C ILE A 85 4.39 14.95 -6.41
N GLN A 86 5.20 14.48 -5.45
CA GLN A 86 6.09 13.36 -5.63
C GLN A 86 5.38 12.06 -5.25
N VAL A 87 5.39 11.10 -6.17
CA VAL A 87 4.79 9.77 -5.96
C VAL A 87 5.90 8.74 -5.88
N TYR A 88 5.89 7.95 -4.81
CA TYR A 88 6.77 6.81 -4.57
C TYR A 88 6.07 5.53 -5.01
N PHE A 89 6.74 4.75 -5.82
CA PHE A 89 6.23 3.47 -6.33
C PHE A 89 6.92 2.33 -5.60
N ILE A 90 6.13 1.50 -4.96
CA ILE A 90 6.57 0.25 -4.34
C ILE A 90 6.63 -0.82 -5.41
N ASP A 91 7.81 -1.31 -5.71
CA ASP A 91 8.08 -2.25 -6.80
C ASP A 91 8.78 -3.51 -6.31
N ASN A 92 8.52 -4.62 -6.99
CA ASN A 92 9.16 -5.90 -6.77
C ASN A 92 9.00 -6.77 -8.02
N ALA A 93 10.02 -7.57 -8.33
CA ALA A 93 10.03 -8.40 -9.53
C ALA A 93 8.94 -9.48 -9.53
N ASP A 94 8.62 -10.05 -8.36
CA ASP A 94 7.66 -11.16 -8.24
C ASP A 94 6.23 -10.65 -8.19
N PHE A 95 5.98 -9.58 -7.44
CA PHE A 95 4.64 -9.10 -7.14
C PHE A 95 4.10 -8.05 -8.10
N MET A 96 4.97 -7.24 -8.72
CA MET A 96 4.53 -6.06 -9.48
C MET A 96 4.88 -6.12 -10.97
N LYS A 97 6.01 -6.74 -11.33
CA LYS A 97 6.49 -6.75 -12.71
C LYS A 97 5.52 -7.48 -13.65
N ASN A 98 5.07 -6.78 -14.69
CA ASN A 98 4.12 -7.29 -15.69
C ASN A 98 2.78 -7.77 -15.12
N ARG A 99 2.43 -7.33 -13.92
CA ARG A 99 1.17 -7.73 -13.26
C ARG A 99 0.24 -6.52 -13.11
N LEU A 100 -1.02 -6.75 -13.40
CA LEU A 100 -2.07 -5.76 -13.17
C LEU A 100 -2.42 -5.69 -11.68
N MET A 101 -3.48 -4.98 -11.35
CA MET A 101 -3.83 -4.69 -9.95
C MET A 101 -4.13 -5.96 -9.14
N LEU A 102 -5.30 -6.51 -9.24
CA LEU A 102 -5.71 -7.71 -8.49
C LEU A 102 -5.92 -8.94 -9.38
N ALA A 103 -6.10 -8.74 -10.68
CA ALA A 103 -6.40 -9.76 -11.65
C ALA A 103 -5.56 -9.60 -12.91
N ASP A 104 -5.43 -10.66 -13.70
CA ASP A 104 -4.80 -10.62 -15.00
C ASP A 104 -5.72 -9.97 -16.07
N ASP A 105 -5.25 -9.90 -17.30
CA ASP A 105 -5.98 -9.33 -18.44
C ASP A 105 -7.28 -10.10 -18.81
N LYS A 106 -7.44 -11.31 -18.29
CA LYS A 106 -8.63 -12.15 -18.43
C LYS A 106 -9.59 -12.05 -17.23
N GLY A 107 -9.28 -11.19 -16.25
CA GLY A 107 -10.07 -11.01 -15.04
C GLY A 107 -9.86 -12.10 -13.98
N LYS A 108 -8.85 -12.97 -14.13
CA LYS A 108 -8.52 -13.98 -13.13
C LYS A 108 -7.68 -13.38 -12.01
N LEU A 109 -8.19 -13.43 -10.77
CA LEU A 109 -7.48 -12.95 -9.59
C LEU A 109 -6.14 -13.69 -9.39
N TYR A 110 -5.14 -12.93 -8.99
CA TYR A 110 -3.87 -13.51 -8.57
C TYR A 110 -4.01 -14.17 -7.20
N LYS A 111 -3.41 -15.36 -7.05
CA LYS A 111 -3.50 -16.16 -5.82
C LYS A 111 -2.76 -15.53 -4.65
N ASP A 112 -1.74 -14.72 -4.93
CA ASP A 112 -0.85 -14.07 -3.99
C ASP A 112 -1.23 -12.60 -3.71
N ASN A 113 -2.50 -12.25 -3.90
CA ASN A 113 -2.93 -10.87 -3.66
C ASN A 113 -2.75 -10.44 -2.19
N VAL A 114 -2.89 -11.35 -1.23
CA VAL A 114 -2.70 -11.04 0.20
C VAL A 114 -1.24 -10.72 0.51
N GLU A 115 -0.31 -11.51 -0.04
CA GLU A 115 1.13 -11.26 0.05
C GLU A 115 1.50 -9.92 -0.59
N ARG A 116 0.89 -9.60 -1.73
CA ARG A 116 1.08 -8.30 -2.43
C ARG A 116 0.59 -7.12 -1.59
N VAL A 117 -0.57 -7.27 -0.94
CA VAL A 117 -1.11 -6.26 0.00
C VAL A 117 -0.15 -6.07 1.18
N MET A 118 0.32 -7.15 1.80
CA MET A 118 1.29 -7.09 2.90
C MET A 118 2.59 -6.45 2.46
N PHE A 119 3.11 -6.82 1.27
CA PHE A 119 4.33 -6.26 0.73
C PHE A 119 4.21 -4.75 0.49
N PHE A 120 3.11 -4.29 -0.11
CA PHE A 120 2.88 -2.86 -0.32
C PHE A 120 2.79 -2.10 1.00
N ALA A 121 2.03 -2.59 1.96
CA ALA A 121 1.88 -1.96 3.27
C ALA A 121 3.23 -1.86 3.99
N ARG A 122 3.96 -2.96 4.15
CA ARG A 122 5.28 -2.97 4.82
C ARG A 122 6.32 -2.17 4.06
N GLY A 123 6.39 -2.33 2.74
CA GLY A 123 7.34 -1.61 1.90
C GLY A 123 7.17 -0.10 2.00
N SER A 124 5.94 0.37 2.04
CA SER A 124 5.63 1.79 2.23
C SER A 124 6.09 2.28 3.61
N LEU A 125 5.73 1.57 4.68
CA LEU A 125 6.08 1.97 6.06
C LEU A 125 7.59 1.93 6.30
N GLU A 126 8.28 0.90 5.85
CA GLU A 126 9.75 0.82 5.95
C GLU A 126 10.45 1.93 5.14
N THR A 127 9.89 2.30 3.99
CA THR A 127 10.42 3.41 3.20
C THR A 127 10.25 4.75 3.93
N VAL A 128 9.11 4.99 4.56
CA VAL A 128 8.85 6.21 5.36
C VAL A 128 9.81 6.31 6.53
N LYS A 129 10.09 5.20 7.23
CA LYS A 129 11.12 5.14 8.28
C LYS A 129 12.51 5.52 7.73
N LYS A 130 12.89 4.93 6.60
CA LYS A 130 14.17 5.21 5.94
C LYS A 130 14.31 6.68 5.52
N LEU A 131 13.19 7.31 5.16
CA LEU A 131 13.10 8.74 4.86
C LEU A 131 13.19 9.63 6.11
N ARG A 132 13.09 9.05 7.32
CA ARG A 132 13.00 9.79 8.60
C ARG A 132 11.92 10.87 8.57
N TRP A 133 10.81 10.54 7.97
CA TRP A 133 9.69 11.46 7.80
C TRP A 133 8.51 10.99 8.64
N VAL A 134 8.02 11.86 9.52
CA VAL A 134 7.02 11.54 10.54
C VAL A 134 5.66 12.11 10.09
N PRO A 135 4.72 11.30 9.59
CA PRO A 135 3.39 11.75 9.24
C PRO A 135 2.52 11.94 10.50
N GLU A 136 1.72 12.99 10.50
CA GLU A 136 0.67 13.21 11.51
C GLU A 136 -0.58 12.38 11.17
N ILE A 137 -0.81 12.16 9.87
CA ILE A 137 -1.93 11.36 9.35
C ILE A 137 -1.38 10.38 8.32
N VAL A 138 -1.82 9.13 8.42
CA VAL A 138 -1.65 8.10 7.39
C VAL A 138 -3.01 7.79 6.80
N HIS A 139 -3.23 8.19 5.55
CA HIS A 139 -4.47 7.93 4.82
C HIS A 139 -4.25 6.75 3.87
N CYS A 140 -4.86 5.63 4.21
CA CYS A 140 -4.82 4.39 3.45
C CYS A 140 -6.05 4.31 2.54
N GLN A 141 -5.86 4.11 1.23
CA GLN A 141 -6.93 4.10 0.24
C GLN A 141 -6.87 2.84 -0.62
N GLY A 142 -7.96 2.09 -0.62
CA GLY A 142 -8.11 0.86 -1.37
C GLY A 142 -7.57 -0.38 -0.66
N ILE A 143 -7.92 -1.56 -1.19
CA ILE A 143 -7.60 -2.85 -0.57
C ILE A 143 -6.09 -3.08 -0.45
N MET A 144 -5.29 -2.55 -1.39
CA MET A 144 -3.83 -2.71 -1.33
C MET A 144 -3.20 -2.06 -0.11
N SER A 145 -3.86 -1.07 0.50
CA SER A 145 -3.39 -0.42 1.72
C SER A 145 -4.08 -0.93 2.99
N SER A 146 -4.99 -1.89 2.89
CA SER A 146 -5.85 -2.35 3.99
C SER A 146 -5.10 -2.95 5.19
N LEU A 147 -3.93 -3.55 4.97
CA LEU A 147 -3.09 -4.06 6.05
C LEU A 147 -2.14 -3.03 6.66
N ALA A 148 -2.07 -1.79 6.11
CA ALA A 148 -1.26 -0.74 6.73
C ALA A 148 -1.80 -0.28 8.09
N PRO A 149 -3.12 -0.06 8.30
CA PRO A 149 -3.68 0.18 9.64
C PRO A 149 -3.34 -0.91 10.65
N TYR A 150 -3.49 -2.17 10.25
CA TYR A 150 -3.15 -3.33 11.06
C TYR A 150 -1.68 -3.30 11.52
N LEU A 151 -0.76 -3.08 10.58
CA LEU A 151 0.66 -2.99 10.89
C LEU A 151 0.98 -1.78 11.78
N LEU A 152 0.40 -0.62 11.51
CA LEU A 152 0.63 0.60 12.29
C LEU A 152 0.22 0.42 13.76
N LYS A 153 -0.90 -0.25 14.00
CA LYS A 153 -1.42 -0.49 15.35
C LYS A 153 -0.68 -1.58 16.13
N LEU A 154 -0.19 -2.62 15.45
CA LEU A 154 0.34 -3.81 16.12
C LEU A 154 1.85 -3.98 15.95
N ALA A 155 2.40 -3.72 14.76
CA ALA A 155 3.81 -3.94 14.48
C ALA A 155 4.69 -2.69 14.58
N TYR A 156 4.09 -1.52 14.40
CA TYR A 156 4.79 -0.22 14.42
C TYR A 156 4.27 0.72 15.51
N TYR A 157 3.53 0.20 16.49
CA TYR A 157 2.94 1.00 17.58
C TYR A 157 3.99 1.78 18.41
N ASP A 158 5.19 1.22 18.55
CA ASP A 158 6.33 1.79 19.27
C ASP A 158 7.32 2.54 18.35
N GLU A 159 7.09 2.51 17.04
CA GLU A 159 7.99 3.14 16.06
C GLU A 159 7.87 4.66 16.13
N PRO A 160 8.96 5.39 16.43
CA PRO A 160 8.91 6.86 16.57
C PRO A 160 8.34 7.58 15.35
N SER A 161 8.49 7.01 14.16
CA SER A 161 7.95 7.58 12.92
C SER A 161 6.43 7.56 12.85
N PHE A 162 5.74 6.67 13.60
CA PHE A 162 4.30 6.45 13.45
C PHE A 162 3.51 6.52 14.76
N ARG A 163 4.17 6.48 15.90
CA ARG A 163 3.54 6.38 17.21
C ARG A 163 2.41 7.39 17.45
N GLU A 164 2.54 8.59 16.93
CA GLU A 164 1.55 9.67 17.10
C GLU A 164 0.65 9.84 15.86
N SER A 165 0.83 9.00 14.84
CA SER A 165 0.07 9.13 13.59
C SER A 165 -1.38 8.71 13.78
N LYS A 166 -2.29 9.53 13.25
CA LYS A 166 -3.71 9.18 13.10
C LYS A 166 -3.91 8.43 11.78
N ILE A 167 -4.79 7.44 11.80
CA ILE A 167 -5.05 6.58 10.64
C ILE A 167 -6.42 6.91 10.07
N ILE A 168 -6.49 7.04 8.75
CA ILE A 168 -7.72 7.13 7.99
C ILE A 168 -7.70 5.98 6.99
N PHE A 169 -8.79 5.23 6.89
CA PHE A 169 -8.92 4.17 5.90
C PHE A 169 -10.15 4.39 5.01
N THR A 170 -9.93 4.38 3.70
CA THR A 170 -10.97 4.41 2.68
C THR A 170 -11.00 3.05 1.98
N PRO A 171 -12.02 2.21 2.22
CA PRO A 171 -12.09 0.88 1.63
C PRO A 171 -12.34 0.96 0.12
N SER A 172 -11.95 -0.10 -0.60
CA SER A 172 -12.41 -0.33 -1.98
C SER A 172 -13.80 -0.94 -1.98
N THR A 173 -14.58 -0.60 -2.98
CA THR A 173 -15.81 -1.31 -3.34
C THR A 173 -15.54 -2.28 -4.51
N ASP A 174 -16.50 -3.16 -4.79
CA ASP A 174 -16.47 -4.05 -5.97
C ASP A 174 -15.24 -4.99 -6.04
N ILE A 175 -14.87 -5.55 -4.88
CA ILE A 175 -13.81 -6.55 -4.82
C ILE A 175 -14.40 -7.91 -5.17
N GLN A 176 -13.85 -8.53 -6.22
CA GLN A 176 -14.23 -9.87 -6.60
C GLN A 176 -13.93 -10.87 -5.48
N GLU A 177 -14.87 -11.75 -5.19
CA GLU A 177 -14.69 -12.80 -4.19
C GLU A 177 -13.50 -13.70 -4.53
N SER A 178 -12.66 -13.93 -3.55
CA SER A 178 -11.53 -14.85 -3.60
C SER A 178 -11.23 -15.35 -2.19
N PRO A 179 -11.08 -16.67 -2.00
CA PRO A 179 -10.75 -17.20 -0.70
C PRO A 179 -9.38 -16.71 -0.25
N LEU A 180 -9.22 -16.48 1.06
CA LEU A 180 -7.92 -16.20 1.65
C LEU A 180 -6.98 -17.40 1.48
N PRO A 181 -5.66 -17.19 1.31
CA PRO A 181 -4.70 -18.26 1.16
C PRO A 181 -4.57 -19.05 2.47
N LYS A 182 -4.15 -20.33 2.35
CA LYS A 182 -3.98 -21.22 3.52
C LYS A 182 -2.95 -20.70 4.52
N ASN A 183 -1.93 -20.00 4.03
CA ASN A 183 -0.85 -19.39 4.82
C ASN A 183 -1.19 -17.97 5.30
N PHE A 184 -2.47 -17.59 5.31
CA PHE A 184 -2.91 -16.24 5.69
C PHE A 184 -2.36 -15.80 7.05
N ASP A 185 -2.35 -16.69 8.03
CA ASP A 185 -1.84 -16.39 9.37
C ASP A 185 -0.32 -16.13 9.37
N GLY A 186 0.42 -16.85 8.55
CA GLY A 186 1.84 -16.61 8.32
C GLY A 186 2.11 -15.24 7.70
N ILE A 187 1.32 -14.88 6.68
CA ILE A 187 1.42 -13.56 6.02
C ILE A 187 1.17 -12.42 7.01
N LEU A 188 0.19 -12.58 7.91
CA LEU A 188 -0.13 -11.57 8.92
C LEU A 188 0.95 -11.44 10.02
N SER A 189 1.76 -12.48 10.22
CA SER A 189 2.74 -12.52 11.31
C SER A 189 3.94 -11.63 11.03
N PHE A 190 4.02 -10.52 11.76
CA PHE A 190 5.18 -9.64 11.72
C PHE A 190 5.32 -8.88 13.05
N ARG A 191 6.43 -9.06 13.77
CA ARG A 191 6.64 -8.54 15.12
C ARG A 191 5.48 -8.98 16.04
N GLU A 192 4.82 -8.02 16.71
CA GLU A 192 3.66 -8.29 17.57
C GLU A 192 2.35 -8.50 16.81
N ALA A 193 2.32 -8.15 15.51
CA ALA A 193 1.15 -8.36 14.66
C ALA A 193 0.95 -9.84 14.34
N ASN A 194 -0.24 -10.37 14.61
CA ASN A 194 -0.63 -11.75 14.34
C ASN A 194 -2.15 -11.89 14.25
N ARG A 195 -2.61 -13.05 13.80
CA ARG A 195 -4.04 -13.36 13.62
C ARG A 195 -4.88 -13.19 14.88
N ASN A 196 -4.33 -13.45 16.06
CA ASN A 196 -5.10 -13.40 17.33
C ASN A 196 -5.63 -11.99 17.61
N ALA A 197 -4.94 -10.95 17.19
CA ALA A 197 -5.38 -9.57 17.31
C ALA A 197 -6.67 -9.26 16.53
N LEU A 198 -7.06 -10.13 15.61
CA LEU A 198 -8.27 -10.01 14.77
C LEU A 198 -9.42 -10.90 15.24
N SER A 199 -9.31 -11.54 16.40
CA SER A 199 -10.29 -12.51 16.90
C SER A 199 -11.71 -11.95 17.02
N THR A 200 -11.85 -10.66 17.30
CA THR A 200 -13.15 -9.97 17.40
C THR A 200 -13.85 -9.75 16.06
N LEU A 201 -13.12 -9.85 14.94
CA LEU A 201 -13.71 -9.73 13.60
C LEU A 201 -14.49 -10.98 13.15
N GLY A 202 -14.37 -12.07 13.92
CA GLY A 202 -14.99 -13.34 13.57
C GLY A 202 -14.30 -14.02 12.39
N SER A 203 -15.08 -14.68 11.53
CA SER A 203 -14.53 -15.40 10.39
C SER A 203 -14.02 -14.43 9.33
N LEU A 204 -12.78 -14.65 8.89
CA LEU A 204 -12.14 -13.98 7.75
C LEU A 204 -11.84 -15.05 6.72
N THR A 205 -12.49 -15.01 5.57
CA THR A 205 -12.48 -16.09 4.57
C THR A 205 -12.18 -15.62 3.16
N ASN A 206 -12.43 -14.34 2.88
CA ASN A 206 -12.35 -13.78 1.53
C ASN A 206 -11.39 -12.57 1.47
N LEU A 207 -10.91 -12.27 0.28
CA LEU A 207 -10.04 -11.13 0.00
C LEU A 207 -10.67 -9.80 0.47
N GLU A 208 -11.98 -9.65 0.33
CA GLU A 208 -12.71 -8.46 0.81
C GLU A 208 -12.59 -8.24 2.32
N ASP A 209 -12.38 -9.31 3.11
CA ASP A 209 -12.20 -9.21 4.56
C ASP A 209 -10.97 -8.36 4.94
N LEU A 210 -10.03 -8.15 4.03
CA LEU A 210 -8.93 -7.21 4.25
C LEU A 210 -9.44 -5.77 4.47
N ASN A 211 -10.53 -5.36 3.80
CA ASN A 211 -11.17 -4.08 4.09
C ASN A 211 -11.72 -4.04 5.53
N ARG A 212 -12.32 -5.15 6.01
CA ARG A 212 -12.79 -5.24 7.39
C ARG A 212 -11.65 -5.10 8.39
N ILE A 213 -10.49 -5.69 8.10
CA ILE A 213 -9.29 -5.51 8.92
C ILE A 213 -8.87 -4.05 8.95
N GLY A 214 -8.79 -3.40 7.79
CA GLY A 214 -8.40 -2.00 7.71
C GLY A 214 -9.36 -1.03 8.43
N MET A 215 -10.67 -1.31 8.38
CA MET A 215 -11.69 -0.51 9.08
C MET A 215 -11.72 -0.74 10.58
N PHE A 216 -11.31 -1.91 11.05
CA PHE A 216 -11.31 -2.27 12.47
C PHE A 216 -10.16 -1.62 13.24
N MET A 217 -9.02 -1.37 12.57
CA MET A 217 -7.80 -0.82 13.17
C MET A 217 -7.84 0.71 13.26
#